data_fa9ea2ff7fb8533847fb33ac9c601632
#
_entry.id   fa9ea2ff7fb8533847fb33ac9c601632
#
_cell.length_a   1.000
_cell.length_b   1.000
_cell.length_c   1.000
_cell.angle_alpha   90.00
_cell.angle_beta   90.00
_cell.angle_gamma   90.00
#
_symmetry.space_group_name_H-M   'P 1'
#
loop_
_entity.id
_entity.type
_entity.pdbx_description
1 polymer ?
#
loop_
_entity_poly.entity_id
_entity_poly.type
_entity_poly.pdbx_seq_one_letter_code
_entity_poly.pdbx_strand_id
1 'polypeptide(L)'
;MIRLLKPLSYYEEKYGSWMYGLNKLYLMMEKQHNRGQEGAGLACVKMEAAPGEEFMFRERALGGGAIQEIFAEVHGKIGSFSQTELHDADFAARHIPFAGEIYMGHLRYSTTGKRGLSPSFKH
;
A
#
# COMPACT_ATOMS: atom_id res chain seq x y z
N MET A 1 2.38 9.01 -5.35
CA MET A 1 1.25 9.01 -4.43
C MET A 1 -0.06 8.86 -5.19
N ILE A 2 -0.96 8.07 -4.67
CA ILE A 2 -2.29 7.94 -5.25
C ILE A 2 -3.28 8.45 -4.25
N ARG A 3 -4.15 9.33 -4.68
CA ARG A 3 -5.20 9.84 -3.83
C ARG A 3 -6.54 9.60 -4.53
N LEU A 4 -7.42 8.85 -3.88
CA LEU A 4 -8.73 8.58 -4.43
C LEU A 4 -9.66 9.75 -4.09
N LEU A 5 -10.37 10.24 -5.09
CA LEU A 5 -11.23 11.39 -4.90
C LEU A 5 -12.66 11.01 -4.56
N LYS A 6 -12.96 9.73 -4.58
CA LYS A 6 -14.29 9.22 -4.26
C LYS A 6 -14.19 8.23 -3.12
N PRO A 7 -15.27 7.94 -2.43
CA PRO A 7 -15.23 6.95 -1.36
C PRO A 7 -14.98 5.55 -1.93
N LEU A 8 -14.55 4.64 -1.08
CA LEU A 8 -14.24 3.28 -1.53
C LEU A 8 -15.44 2.59 -2.16
N SER A 9 -16.65 2.91 -1.72
CA SER A 9 -17.84 2.31 -2.29
C SER A 9 -18.00 2.61 -3.77
N TYR A 10 -17.53 3.79 -4.21
CA TYR A 10 -17.57 4.14 -5.61
C TYR A 10 -16.72 3.16 -6.42
N TYR A 11 -15.53 2.84 -5.92
CA TYR A 11 -14.61 1.95 -6.64
C TYR A 11 -15.06 0.51 -6.58
N GLU A 12 -15.67 0.11 -5.48
CA GLU A 12 -16.22 -1.23 -5.36
C GLU A 12 -17.31 -1.44 -6.41
N GLU A 13 -18.17 -0.45 -6.55
CA GLU A 13 -19.26 -0.54 -7.49
C GLU A 13 -18.79 -0.47 -8.94
N LYS A 14 -17.88 0.44 -9.24
CA LYS A 14 -17.46 0.65 -10.61
C LYS A 14 -16.49 -0.40 -11.11
N TYR A 15 -15.57 -0.84 -10.26
CA TYR A 15 -14.50 -1.76 -10.69
C TYR A 15 -14.57 -3.13 -10.04
N GLY A 16 -15.55 -3.35 -9.19
CA GLY A 16 -15.68 -4.63 -8.52
C GLY A 16 -14.80 -4.82 -7.31
N SER A 17 -14.03 -3.80 -6.94
CA SER A 17 -13.15 -3.91 -5.76
C SER A 17 -12.75 -2.53 -5.27
N TRP A 18 -12.81 -2.34 -3.96
CA TRP A 18 -12.33 -1.11 -3.37
C TRP A 18 -10.80 -1.03 -3.40
N MET A 19 -10.14 -2.14 -3.76
CA MET A 19 -8.67 -2.16 -3.81
C MET A 19 -8.10 -1.48 -5.05
N TYR A 20 -8.90 -0.73 -5.76
CA TYR A 20 -8.47 -0.03 -6.97
C TYR A 20 -7.19 0.78 -6.75
N GLY A 21 -7.14 1.60 -5.70
CA GLY A 21 -5.98 2.44 -5.44
C GLY A 21 -4.75 1.63 -5.08
N LEU A 22 -4.94 0.60 -4.27
CA LEU A 22 -3.84 -0.26 -3.86
C LEU A 22 -3.26 -1.00 -5.08
N ASN A 23 -4.14 -1.54 -5.93
CA ASN A 23 -3.69 -2.25 -7.12
C ASN A 23 -2.99 -1.30 -8.10
N LYS A 24 -3.48 -0.08 -8.23
CA LYS A 24 -2.85 0.89 -9.11
C LYS A 24 -1.47 1.25 -8.59
N LEU A 25 -1.31 1.39 -7.29
CA LEU A 25 -0.01 1.68 -6.71
C LEU A 25 0.97 0.53 -6.98
N TYR A 26 0.50 -0.70 -6.86
CA TYR A 26 1.35 -1.86 -7.14
C TYR A 26 1.89 -1.78 -8.58
N LEU A 27 1.00 -1.49 -9.53
CA LEU A 27 1.43 -1.41 -10.94
C LEU A 27 2.40 -0.27 -11.17
N MET A 28 2.21 0.85 -10.49
CA MET A 28 3.13 1.97 -10.63
C MET A 28 4.49 1.64 -10.05
N MET A 29 4.53 0.96 -8.91
CA MET A 29 5.79 0.59 -8.30
C MET A 29 6.51 -0.45 -9.15
N GLU A 30 5.77 -1.40 -9.74
CA GLU A 30 6.38 -2.39 -10.62
C GLU A 30 6.98 -1.73 -11.85
N LYS A 31 6.32 -0.72 -12.39
CA LYS A 31 6.83 -0.06 -13.57
C LYS A 31 8.09 0.72 -13.30
N GLN A 32 8.28 1.19 -12.07
CA GLN A 32 9.47 1.94 -11.73
C GLN A 32 10.59 1.07 -11.18
N HIS A 33 10.30 -0.22 -10.99
CA HIS A 33 11.30 -1.13 -10.48
C HIS A 33 12.42 -1.34 -11.50
N ASN A 34 13.66 -1.31 -11.05
CA ASN A 34 14.75 -1.67 -11.94
C ASN A 34 15.91 -2.16 -11.09
N ARG A 35 17.05 -2.49 -11.77
CA ARG A 35 18.15 -3.05 -11.13
C ARG A 35 18.66 -2.20 -10.04
N GLY A 36 19.15 -2.69 -9.00
CA GLY A 36 19.72 -1.95 -7.87
C GLY A 36 18.71 -1.60 -6.81
N GLN A 37 17.47 -2.02 -6.95
CA GLN A 37 16.48 -1.75 -5.92
C GLN A 37 16.83 -2.54 -4.68
N GLU A 38 16.90 -1.88 -3.54
CA GLU A 38 17.23 -2.49 -2.27
C GLU A 38 16.06 -2.54 -1.30
N GLY A 39 14.99 -1.92 -1.59
CA GLY A 39 13.85 -1.93 -0.70
C GLY A 39 12.69 -1.15 -1.24
N ALA A 40 11.59 -1.23 -0.53
CA ALA A 40 10.37 -0.52 -0.90
C ALA A 40 9.55 -0.24 0.35
N GLY A 41 8.67 0.72 0.24
CA GLY A 41 7.76 1.05 1.33
C GLY A 41 6.40 1.43 0.80
N LEU A 42 5.40 1.18 1.62
CA LEU A 42 4.02 1.50 1.29
C LEU A 42 3.36 2.10 2.52
N ALA A 43 2.60 3.15 2.32
CA ALA A 43 1.80 3.73 3.39
C ALA A 43 0.39 3.98 2.88
N CYS A 44 -0.58 3.82 3.76
CA CYS A 44 -1.98 4.07 3.43
C CYS A 44 -2.60 4.88 4.55
N VAL A 45 -3.37 5.89 4.20
CA VAL A 45 -4.09 6.69 5.17
C VAL A 45 -5.59 6.54 4.93
N LYS A 46 -6.31 6.23 6.00
CA LYS A 46 -7.76 6.14 5.95
C LYS A 46 -8.36 7.47 6.31
N MET A 47 -9.22 8.00 5.45
CA MET A 47 -9.94 9.23 5.77
C MET A 47 -11.22 8.94 6.52
N GLU A 48 -11.69 7.69 6.46
CA GLU A 48 -12.97 7.31 7.06
C GLU A 48 -12.82 6.32 8.21
N ALA A 49 -11.68 6.33 8.87
CA ALA A 49 -11.48 5.37 9.95
C ALA A 49 -12.48 5.60 11.08
N ALA A 50 -12.92 4.53 11.71
CA ALA A 50 -13.83 4.64 12.82
C ALA A 50 -13.12 5.30 14.00
N PRO A 51 -13.83 6.03 14.84
CA PRO A 51 -13.21 6.68 15.99
C PRO A 51 -12.48 5.66 16.86
N GLY A 52 -11.26 5.99 17.21
CA GLY A 52 -10.45 5.12 18.07
C GLY A 52 -9.72 4.03 17.31
N GLU A 53 -9.95 3.90 16.00
CA GLU A 53 -9.26 2.91 15.21
C GLU A 53 -8.05 3.51 14.51
N GLU A 54 -7.13 2.66 14.13
CA GLU A 54 -5.94 3.09 13.44
C GLU A 54 -6.30 3.65 12.07
N PHE A 55 -5.69 4.75 11.68
CA PHE A 55 -5.99 5.36 10.38
C PHE A 55 -4.79 5.40 9.45
N MET A 56 -3.60 5.04 9.92
CA MET A 56 -2.41 5.01 9.07
C MET A 56 -1.76 3.66 9.16
N PHE A 57 -1.44 3.08 8.01
CA PHE A 57 -0.83 1.76 7.92
C PHE A 57 0.42 1.83 7.08
N ARG A 58 1.45 1.07 7.44
CA ARG A 58 2.71 1.06 6.72
C ARG A 58 3.28 -0.32 6.63
N GLU A 59 3.99 -0.59 5.54
CA GLU A 59 4.76 -1.81 5.36
C GLU A 59 6.06 -1.47 4.65
N ARG A 60 7.11 -2.19 4.99
CA ARG A 60 8.39 -2.01 4.35
C ARG A 60 9.06 -3.35 4.17
N ALA A 61 9.91 -3.46 3.17
CA ALA A 61 10.70 -4.67 2.95
C ALA A 61 12.01 -4.30 2.28
N LEU A 62 12.98 -5.17 2.40
CA LEU A 62 14.29 -4.95 1.82
C LEU A 62 14.53 -5.96 0.72
N GLY A 63 15.47 -5.62 -0.17
CA GLY A 63 15.88 -6.52 -1.23
C GLY A 63 15.17 -6.27 -2.55
N GLY A 64 15.59 -7.00 -3.55
CA GLY A 64 15.05 -6.82 -4.89
C GLY A 64 13.61 -7.31 -5.04
N GLY A 65 13.14 -8.16 -4.15
CA GLY A 65 11.75 -8.62 -4.19
C GLY A 65 10.84 -7.88 -3.22
N ALA A 66 11.25 -6.70 -2.77
CA ALA A 66 10.53 -5.98 -1.74
C ALA A 66 9.10 -5.64 -2.13
N ILE A 67 8.86 -5.28 -3.39
CA ILE A 67 7.51 -4.92 -3.81
C ILE A 67 6.57 -6.09 -3.64
N GLN A 68 6.97 -7.26 -4.11
CA GLN A 68 6.14 -8.45 -3.99
C GLN A 68 5.92 -8.83 -2.55
N GLU A 69 6.96 -8.70 -1.74
CA GLU A 69 6.86 -9.06 -0.33
C GLU A 69 5.88 -8.15 0.41
N ILE A 70 5.95 -6.84 0.15
CA ILE A 70 5.05 -5.89 0.78
C ILE A 70 3.60 -6.19 0.42
N PHE A 71 3.33 -6.40 -0.86
CA PHE A 71 1.94 -6.60 -1.28
C PHE A 71 1.42 -7.96 -0.83
N ALA A 72 2.30 -8.96 -0.70
CA ALA A 72 1.89 -10.24 -0.12
C ALA A 72 1.48 -10.07 1.34
N GLU A 73 2.25 -9.27 2.10
CA GLU A 73 1.92 -9.01 3.49
C GLU A 73 0.59 -8.25 3.61
N VAL A 74 0.40 -7.27 2.77
CA VAL A 74 -0.83 -6.48 2.78
C VAL A 74 -2.02 -7.37 2.44
N HIS A 75 -1.89 -8.18 1.41
CA HIS A 75 -2.97 -9.08 1.02
C HIS A 75 -3.25 -10.12 2.11
N GLY A 76 -2.23 -10.57 2.82
CA GLY A 76 -2.43 -11.47 3.94
C GLY A 76 -3.24 -10.84 5.05
N LYS A 77 -2.97 -9.58 5.36
CA LYS A 77 -3.73 -8.87 6.39
C LYS A 77 -5.17 -8.64 5.95
N ILE A 78 -5.37 -8.29 4.68
CA ILE A 78 -6.71 -8.09 4.15
C ILE A 78 -7.47 -9.41 4.10
N GLY A 79 -6.78 -10.49 3.77
CA GLY A 79 -7.42 -11.79 3.62
C GLY A 79 -7.92 -12.43 4.89
N SER A 80 -7.62 -11.84 6.05
CA SER A 80 -8.13 -12.39 7.29
C SER A 80 -9.60 -12.07 7.52
N PHE A 81 -10.21 -11.26 6.67
CA PHE A 81 -11.61 -10.89 6.80
C PHE A 81 -12.49 -11.78 5.92
N SER A 82 -13.76 -11.89 6.26
CA SER A 82 -14.68 -12.74 5.51
C SER A 82 -14.99 -12.13 4.15
N GLN A 83 -15.50 -12.93 3.23
CA GLN A 83 -15.86 -12.42 1.90
C GLN A 83 -16.92 -11.33 2.00
N THR A 84 -17.87 -11.49 2.91
CA THR A 84 -18.90 -10.47 3.09
C THR A 84 -18.27 -9.15 3.55
N GLU A 85 -17.32 -9.22 4.47
CA GLU A 85 -16.65 -8.03 4.95
C GLU A 85 -15.78 -7.40 3.87
N LEU A 86 -15.13 -8.24 3.06
CA LEU A 86 -14.26 -7.74 2.01
C LEU A 86 -15.03 -7.02 0.91
N HIS A 87 -16.28 -7.38 0.68
CA HIS A 87 -17.07 -6.74 -0.34
C HIS A 87 -17.94 -5.60 0.20
N ASP A 88 -17.83 -5.31 1.49
CA ASP A 88 -18.54 -4.20 2.09
C ASP A 88 -17.56 -3.03 2.17
N ALA A 89 -17.64 -2.14 1.20
CA ALA A 89 -16.68 -1.04 1.11
C ALA A 89 -16.74 -0.11 2.33
N ASP A 90 -17.91 0.07 2.92
CA ASP A 90 -18.02 0.93 4.09
C ASP A 90 -17.33 0.28 5.29
N PHE A 91 -17.49 -1.03 5.44
CA PHE A 91 -16.81 -1.75 6.50
C PHE A 91 -15.30 -1.67 6.28
N ALA A 92 -14.87 -1.86 5.02
CA ALA A 92 -13.45 -1.81 4.69
C ALA A 92 -12.87 -0.45 5.01
N ALA A 93 -13.57 0.61 4.64
CA ALA A 93 -13.07 1.97 4.88
C ALA A 93 -12.86 2.25 6.35
N ARG A 94 -13.63 1.59 7.22
CA ARG A 94 -13.53 1.82 8.64
C ARG A 94 -12.61 0.86 9.36
N HIS A 95 -12.57 -0.38 8.95
CA HIS A 95 -11.95 -1.44 9.75
C HIS A 95 -10.86 -2.26 9.09
N ILE A 96 -10.81 -2.33 7.77
CA ILE A 96 -9.82 -3.20 7.13
C ILE A 96 -8.51 -2.44 6.91
N PRO A 97 -7.38 -3.02 7.32
CA PRO A 97 -6.08 -2.37 7.11
C PRO A 97 -5.81 -2.14 5.64
N PHE A 98 -5.19 -1.03 5.33
CA PHE A 98 -4.81 -0.65 3.97
C PHE A 98 -6.00 -0.39 3.05
N ALA A 99 -7.20 -0.29 3.58
CA ALA A 99 -8.35 0.14 2.81
C ALA A 99 -8.55 1.63 3.09
N GLY A 100 -7.97 2.46 2.27
CA GLY A 100 -8.03 3.90 2.48
C GLY A 100 -8.03 4.65 1.18
N GLU A 101 -7.97 5.96 1.28
CA GLU A 101 -8.09 6.83 0.13
C GLU A 101 -6.76 7.41 -0.34
N ILE A 102 -5.74 7.34 0.51
CA ILE A 102 -4.43 7.88 0.14
C ILE A 102 -3.40 6.77 0.25
N TYR A 103 -2.65 6.56 -0.82
CA TYR A 103 -1.60 5.56 -0.83
C TYR A 103 -0.30 6.19 -1.29
N MET A 104 0.78 5.87 -0.59
CA MET A 104 2.10 6.35 -0.96
C MET A 104 3.05 5.17 -1.02
N GLY A 105 3.85 5.13 -2.05
CA GLY A 105 4.87 4.10 -2.17
C GLY A 105 6.20 4.73 -2.52
N HIS A 106 7.27 4.06 -2.16
CA HIS A 106 8.59 4.51 -2.55
C HIS A 106 9.49 3.31 -2.77
N LEU A 107 10.52 3.52 -3.57
CA LEU A 107 11.52 2.50 -3.85
C LEU A 107 12.86 3.04 -3.40
N ARG A 108 13.67 2.18 -2.82
CA ARG A 108 14.98 2.56 -2.38
C ARG A 108 16.00 1.85 -3.25
N TYR A 109 16.96 2.59 -3.78
CA TYR A 109 17.97 2.02 -4.66
C TYR A 109 19.36 2.14 -4.03
N SER A 110 20.19 1.18 -4.39
CA SER A 110 21.57 1.21 -3.98
C SER A 110 22.25 2.39 -4.65
N THR A 111 23.10 3.09 -3.87
CA THR A 111 23.79 4.15 -4.49
C THR A 111 25.11 3.64 -4.67
N THR A 112 25.42 3.13 -5.61
CA THR A 112 26.66 2.75 -5.95
C THR A 112 27.65 2.92 -4.98
N GLY A 113 28.39 2.42 -4.99
CA GLY A 113 29.52 2.44 -4.30
C GLY A 113 29.53 3.07 -3.02
N LYS A 114 28.87 3.69 -2.72
CA LYS A 114 28.99 4.24 -1.63
C LYS A 114 28.31 3.78 -0.66
N ARG A 115 28.04 2.98 -0.60
CA ARG A 115 27.47 2.42 0.21
C ARG A 115 27.87 2.72 1.45
N GLY A 116 27.71 2.45 2.05
CA GLY A 116 28.26 2.55 3.19
C GLY A 116 28.07 3.84 3.79
N LEU A 117 28.14 4.62 3.24
CA LEU A 117 28.21 5.73 3.73
C LEU A 117 27.02 6.35 3.96
N SER A 118 26.34 6.37 3.57
CA SER A 118 25.31 7.03 3.76
C SER A 118 24.25 6.62 4.09
N PRO A 119 24.02 6.48 4.67
CA PRO A 119 23.04 5.93 5.19
C PRO A 119 21.88 6.69 5.18
N SER A 120 21.86 7.36 5.25
CA SER A 120 20.94 8.06 5.29
C SER A 120 19.84 7.99 4.64
N PHE A 121 19.42 7.79 4.28
CA PHE A 121 18.57 7.69 3.54
C PHE A 121 17.45 7.55 4.08
N LYS A 122 17.00 8.01 4.16
CA LYS A 122 16.06 8.11 4.61
C LYS A 122 15.05 8.29 3.84
N HIS A 123 14.15 8.20 3.79
CA HIS A 123 13.12 8.39 2.99
C HIS A 123 11.95 8.83 3.78
#